data_dee86e11f61a01ba81d32f08fc04f914
#
_entry.id   dee86e11f61a01ba81d32f08fc04f914
#
_cell.length_a   1.000
_cell.length_b   1.000
_cell.length_c   1.000
_cell.angle_alpha   90.00
_cell.angle_beta   90.00
_cell.angle_gamma   90.00
#
_symmetry.space_group_name_H-M   'P 1'
#
loop_
_entity.id
_entity.type
_entity.pdbx_description
1 polymer ?
#
loop_
_entity_poly.entity_id
_entity_poly.type
_entity_poly.pdbx_seq_one_letter_code
_entity_poly.pdbx_strand_id
1 'polypeptide(L)'
;VKKDDTILLLDSDAFPIAPMGDFLDEKLKTYPFVSAQEPMHEWDRDPLYLIPHPMFMAFKAIHILEDNLTDYLREIIKDKNDNWWGGTINWLKERGYYYYPLTRSNKADLHPLYYAIYDDLIYHHWAGSRNMITRPDRIRAQETGENVDDIAKENHEVSSQVFERVSSETDIDNMMAYLKGEYEES
;
A
#
# COMPACT_ATOMS: atom_id res chain seq x y z
N VAL A 1 1.14 26.14 2.54
CA VAL A 1 1.84 24.96 3.08
C VAL A 1 3.11 25.46 3.73
N LYS A 2 3.37 25.08 5.00
CA LYS A 2 4.59 25.37 5.72
C LYS A 2 5.57 24.21 5.58
N LYS A 3 6.87 24.45 5.80
CA LYS A 3 7.92 23.41 5.67
C LYS A 3 7.68 22.20 6.57
N ASP A 4 7.17 22.44 7.76
CA ASP A 4 6.92 21.42 8.79
C ASP A 4 5.56 20.72 8.61
N ASP A 5 4.71 21.16 7.68
CA ASP A 5 3.44 20.50 7.41
C ASP A 5 3.71 19.08 6.90
N THR A 6 2.91 18.13 7.36
CA THR A 6 2.94 16.77 6.83
C THR A 6 2.05 16.69 5.61
N ILE A 7 2.61 16.22 4.51
CA ILE A 7 1.88 15.91 3.28
C ILE A 7 1.57 14.42 3.28
N LEU A 8 0.33 14.10 3.01
CA LEU A 8 -0.17 12.75 2.88
C LEU A 8 -0.62 12.51 1.44
N LEU A 9 -0.02 11.54 0.79
CA LEU A 9 -0.49 10.99 -0.48
C LEU A 9 -1.20 9.68 -0.17
N LEU A 10 -2.40 9.54 -0.70
CA LEU A 10 -3.25 8.39 -0.46
C LEU A 10 -3.97 8.03 -1.76
N ASP A 11 -3.94 6.77 -2.15
CA ASP A 11 -4.75 6.27 -3.26
C ASP A 11 -6.25 6.32 -2.92
N SER A 12 -7.08 6.37 -3.92
CA SER A 12 -8.54 6.48 -3.74
C SER A 12 -9.20 5.24 -3.12
N ASP A 13 -8.49 4.12 -3.09
CA ASP A 13 -8.90 2.84 -2.54
C ASP A 13 -8.10 2.44 -1.29
N ALA A 14 -7.41 3.41 -0.69
CA ALA A 14 -6.73 3.27 0.59
C ALA A 14 -7.22 4.32 1.58
N PHE A 15 -7.33 3.98 2.86
CA PHE A 15 -7.75 4.92 3.90
C PHE A 15 -7.22 4.54 5.29
N PRO A 16 -7.04 5.54 6.18
CA PRO A 16 -6.69 5.30 7.57
C PRO A 16 -7.81 4.54 8.30
N ILE A 17 -7.42 3.54 9.09
CA ILE A 17 -8.30 2.76 9.96
C ILE A 17 -7.99 2.97 11.44
N ALA A 18 -6.97 3.77 11.75
CA ALA A 18 -6.63 4.20 13.09
C ALA A 18 -6.08 5.63 13.09
N PRO A 19 -6.08 6.35 14.23
CA PRO A 19 -5.43 7.64 14.37
C PRO A 19 -3.93 7.54 14.10
N MET A 20 -3.40 8.38 13.21
CA MET A 20 -2.02 8.29 12.77
C MET A 20 -1.18 9.57 12.96
N GLY A 21 -1.79 10.64 13.45
CA GLY A 21 -1.11 11.94 13.60
C GLY A 21 0.16 11.85 14.44
N ASP A 22 0.05 11.36 15.68
CA ASP A 22 1.19 11.25 16.61
C ASP A 22 2.25 10.27 16.08
N PHE A 23 1.80 9.17 15.46
CA PHE A 23 2.71 8.20 14.83
C PHE A 23 3.53 8.86 13.70
N LEU A 24 2.88 9.56 12.79
CA LEU A 24 3.56 10.24 11.68
C LEU A 24 4.50 11.34 12.20
N ASP A 25 4.07 12.12 13.19
CA ASP A 25 4.90 13.16 13.79
C ASP A 25 6.13 12.58 14.47
N GLU A 26 6.05 11.40 15.07
CA GLU A 26 7.21 10.70 15.62
C GLU A 26 8.15 10.20 14.53
N LYS A 27 7.62 9.44 13.55
CA LYS A 27 8.47 8.80 12.53
C LYS A 27 9.13 9.80 11.59
N LEU A 28 8.42 10.86 11.21
CA LEU A 28 8.93 11.92 10.34
C LEU A 28 9.97 12.85 11.00
N LYS A 29 10.29 12.67 12.29
CA LYS A 29 11.47 13.28 12.91
C LYS A 29 12.77 12.60 12.49
N THR A 30 12.71 11.32 12.16
CA THR A 30 13.89 10.49 11.84
C THR A 30 13.96 10.12 10.38
N TYR A 31 12.82 9.86 9.78
CA TYR A 31 12.70 9.40 8.39
C TYR A 31 12.09 10.49 7.52
N PRO A 32 12.64 10.77 6.32
CA PRO A 32 12.05 11.75 5.40
C PRO A 32 10.68 11.30 4.87
N PHE A 33 10.45 9.96 4.82
CA PHE A 33 9.19 9.37 4.37
C PHE A 33 8.73 8.26 5.29
N VAL A 34 7.40 8.14 5.41
CA VAL A 34 6.68 6.95 5.89
C VAL A 34 5.86 6.44 4.72
N SER A 35 6.00 5.18 4.36
CA SER A 35 5.29 4.63 3.20
C SER A 35 4.94 3.17 3.42
N ALA A 36 3.81 2.74 2.86
CA ALA A 36 3.51 1.32 2.80
C ALA A 36 4.61 0.58 2.02
N GLN A 37 4.93 -0.61 2.49
CA GLN A 37 5.92 -1.47 1.86
C GLN A 37 5.22 -2.59 1.12
N GLU A 38 5.44 -2.70 -0.18
CA GLU A 38 4.98 -3.84 -0.96
C GLU A 38 6.06 -4.93 -0.99
N PRO A 39 5.74 -6.15 -0.56
CA PRO A 39 6.63 -7.29 -0.77
C PRO A 39 6.65 -7.63 -2.27
N MET A 40 7.81 -7.45 -2.90
CA MET A 40 8.02 -7.69 -4.34
C MET A 40 8.02 -9.16 -4.76
N HIS A 41 7.62 -10.09 -3.89
CA HIS A 41 7.62 -11.53 -4.15
C HIS A 41 6.77 -11.99 -5.35
N GLU A 42 5.85 -11.15 -5.82
CA GLU A 42 4.92 -11.51 -6.88
C GLU A 42 5.40 -11.14 -8.29
N TRP A 43 6.45 -10.33 -8.42
CA TRP A 43 6.84 -9.72 -9.68
C TRP A 43 8.19 -10.16 -10.25
N ASP A 44 8.75 -11.32 -9.82
CA ASP A 44 10.06 -11.84 -10.28
C ASP A 44 11.26 -10.88 -10.14
N ARG A 45 11.21 -9.94 -9.17
CA ARG A 45 12.30 -9.00 -8.89
C ARG A 45 13.01 -9.34 -7.59
N ASP A 46 14.25 -8.89 -7.46
CA ASP A 46 15.11 -9.12 -6.30
C ASP A 46 14.39 -8.80 -4.97
N PRO A 47 14.23 -9.76 -4.04
CA PRO A 47 13.52 -9.58 -2.78
C PRO A 47 14.14 -8.52 -1.83
N LEU A 48 15.33 -8.01 -2.15
CA LEU A 48 16.01 -6.98 -1.37
C LEU A 48 15.53 -5.54 -1.68
N TYR A 49 14.72 -5.34 -2.70
CA TYR A 49 14.18 -4.02 -3.02
C TYR A 49 12.77 -3.88 -2.44
N LEU A 50 12.72 -3.42 -1.19
CA LEU A 50 11.50 -2.94 -0.56
C LEU A 50 11.18 -1.56 -1.13
N ILE A 51 10.15 -1.49 -1.96
CA ILE A 51 9.77 -0.26 -2.64
C ILE A 51 8.68 0.44 -1.82
N PRO A 52 8.81 1.75 -1.53
CA PRO A 52 7.70 2.52 -0.99
C PRO A 52 6.52 2.46 -1.97
N HIS A 53 5.37 1.97 -1.50
CA HIS A 53 4.18 1.86 -2.33
C HIS A 53 3.38 3.16 -2.28
N PRO A 54 2.93 3.66 -3.40
CA PRO A 54 2.24 4.96 -3.49
C PRO A 54 0.86 5.00 -2.91
N MET A 55 0.26 3.85 -2.66
CA MET A 55 -1.05 3.82 -2.06
C MET A 55 -1.11 4.61 -0.75
N PHE A 56 0.03 4.69 -0.05
CA PHE A 56 0.23 5.53 1.11
C PHE A 56 1.67 6.03 1.19
N MET A 57 1.83 7.34 1.25
CA MET A 57 3.11 7.99 1.50
C MET A 57 2.90 9.27 2.31
N ALA A 58 3.62 9.42 3.41
CA ALA A 58 3.65 10.64 4.20
C ALA A 58 5.08 11.21 4.26
N PHE A 59 5.21 12.54 4.18
CA PHE A 59 6.49 13.24 4.25
C PHE A 59 6.31 14.70 4.65
N LYS A 60 7.39 15.36 5.06
CA LYS A 60 7.35 16.80 5.37
C LYS A 60 7.39 17.64 4.10
N ALA A 61 6.65 18.75 4.09
CA ALA A 61 6.54 19.63 2.92
C ALA A 61 7.89 20.26 2.50
N ILE A 62 8.88 20.29 3.41
CA ILE A 62 10.24 20.77 3.11
C ILE A 62 10.85 20.03 1.91
N HIS A 63 10.56 18.73 1.72
CA HIS A 63 11.11 17.95 0.62
C HIS A 63 10.58 18.40 -0.76
N ILE A 64 9.36 18.96 -0.81
CA ILE A 64 8.85 19.62 -2.02
C ILE A 64 9.38 21.04 -2.16
N LEU A 65 9.42 21.78 -1.07
CA LEU A 65 9.69 23.21 -1.10
C LEU A 65 11.18 23.55 -1.26
N GLU A 66 12.07 22.73 -0.72
CA GLU A 66 13.51 23.00 -0.68
C GLU A 66 14.37 21.90 -1.31
N ASP A 67 13.95 20.65 -1.26
CA ASP A 67 14.75 19.51 -1.73
C ASP A 67 14.44 19.10 -3.17
N ASN A 68 13.63 19.88 -3.88
CA ASN A 68 13.27 19.68 -5.30
C ASN A 68 12.67 18.29 -5.64
N LEU A 69 12.01 17.64 -4.70
CA LEU A 69 11.39 16.33 -4.92
C LEU A 69 10.46 16.34 -6.14
N THR A 70 9.61 17.36 -6.25
CA THR A 70 8.63 17.45 -7.35
C THR A 70 9.30 17.58 -8.72
N ASP A 71 10.37 18.37 -8.84
CA ASP A 71 11.06 18.57 -10.09
C ASP A 71 11.84 17.33 -10.49
N TYR A 72 12.46 16.66 -9.50
CA TYR A 72 13.13 15.39 -9.70
C TYR A 72 12.16 14.31 -10.23
N LEU A 73 10.99 14.17 -9.62
CA LEU A 73 9.97 13.21 -10.05
C LEU A 73 9.41 13.55 -11.45
N ARG A 74 9.23 14.83 -11.78
CA ARG A 74 8.81 15.26 -13.13
C ARG A 74 9.82 14.89 -14.21
N GLU A 75 11.10 15.02 -13.93
CA GLU A 75 12.16 14.65 -14.90
C GLU A 75 12.17 13.15 -15.17
N ILE A 76 12.06 12.33 -14.13
CA ILE A 76 12.03 10.87 -14.25
C ILE A 76 10.79 10.38 -15.02
N ILE A 77 9.62 10.95 -14.75
CA ILE A 77 8.38 10.59 -15.47
C ILE A 77 8.48 10.95 -16.96
N LYS A 78 9.19 12.02 -17.32
CA LYS A 78 9.41 12.39 -18.74
C LYS A 78 10.26 11.37 -19.50
N ASP A 79 11.17 10.71 -18.83
CA ASP A 79 12.10 9.75 -19.42
C ASP A 79 11.49 8.33 -19.54
N LYS A 80 10.19 8.23 -19.73
CA LYS A 80 9.32 7.08 -20.08
C LYS A 80 9.76 5.65 -19.67
N ASN A 81 10.94 5.49 -19.10
CA ASN A 81 11.53 4.21 -18.67
C ASN A 81 11.46 3.99 -17.16
N ASP A 82 11.08 5.01 -16.41
CA ASP A 82 10.95 4.87 -14.95
C ASP A 82 9.55 5.34 -14.49
N ASN A 83 9.01 4.64 -13.52
CA ASN A 83 7.78 5.07 -12.87
C ASN A 83 8.15 5.95 -11.68
N TRP A 84 7.24 6.76 -11.21
CA TRP A 84 7.50 7.68 -10.10
C TRP A 84 7.92 6.98 -8.78
N TRP A 85 7.63 5.67 -8.62
CA TRP A 85 8.11 4.85 -7.51
C TRP A 85 9.62 4.64 -7.55
N GLY A 86 10.13 4.19 -8.69
CA GLY A 86 11.55 4.08 -8.94
C GLY A 86 12.24 5.41 -8.74
N GLY A 87 11.60 6.49 -9.21
CA GLY A 87 12.03 7.85 -8.98
C GLY A 87 12.18 8.23 -7.52
N THR A 88 11.18 7.93 -6.70
CA THR A 88 11.25 8.22 -5.25
C THR A 88 12.38 7.46 -4.57
N ILE A 89 12.58 6.18 -4.90
CA ILE A 89 13.68 5.39 -4.36
C ILE A 89 15.04 5.97 -4.74
N ASN A 90 15.21 6.33 -6.01
CA ASN A 90 16.46 6.91 -6.49
C ASN A 90 16.73 8.24 -5.79
N TRP A 91 15.70 9.09 -5.65
CA TRP A 91 15.80 10.34 -4.91
C TRP A 91 16.26 10.14 -3.46
N LEU A 92 15.71 9.13 -2.77
CA LEU A 92 16.12 8.77 -1.40
C LEU A 92 17.57 8.28 -1.37
N LYS A 93 17.93 7.35 -2.27
CA LYS A 93 19.27 6.77 -2.34
C LYS A 93 20.36 7.82 -2.61
N GLU A 94 20.14 8.72 -3.55
CA GLU A 94 21.09 9.79 -3.89
C GLU A 94 21.38 10.73 -2.71
N ARG A 95 20.43 10.84 -1.77
CA ARG A 95 20.56 11.67 -0.55
C ARG A 95 20.97 10.89 0.68
N GLY A 96 21.17 9.57 0.56
CA GLY A 96 21.46 8.70 1.69
C GLY A 96 20.30 8.58 2.67
N TYR A 97 19.08 8.77 2.21
CA TYR A 97 17.87 8.71 3.01
C TYR A 97 17.26 7.30 3.02
N TYR A 98 16.61 6.96 4.12
CA TYR A 98 15.81 5.76 4.28
C TYR A 98 14.38 6.19 4.62
N TYR A 99 13.38 5.44 4.15
CA TYR A 99 12.00 5.65 4.57
C TYR A 99 11.62 4.69 5.70
N TYR A 100 10.61 5.05 6.48
CA TYR A 100 10.00 4.14 7.45
C TYR A 100 8.96 3.28 6.72
N PRO A 101 9.16 1.94 6.65
CA PRO A 101 8.21 1.06 5.99
C PRO A 101 7.04 0.73 6.91
N LEU A 102 5.82 0.94 6.45
CA LEU A 102 4.64 0.31 7.03
C LEU A 102 4.55 -1.10 6.48
N THR A 103 4.55 -2.09 7.34
CA THR A 103 4.56 -3.50 6.96
C THR A 103 3.14 -4.06 6.93
N ARG A 104 2.90 -5.02 6.03
CA ARG A 104 1.60 -5.68 5.95
C ARG A 104 1.33 -6.49 7.20
N SER A 105 0.21 -6.22 7.89
CA SER A 105 -0.19 -6.84 9.16
C SER A 105 -1.39 -7.78 9.07
N ASN A 106 -1.80 -8.15 7.86
CA ASN A 106 -2.84 -9.16 7.62
C ASN A 106 -2.45 -10.55 8.16
N LYS A 107 -3.42 -11.45 8.28
CA LYS A 107 -3.15 -12.87 8.43
C LYS A 107 -2.24 -13.38 7.33
N ALA A 108 -1.32 -14.29 7.69
CA ALA A 108 -0.32 -14.82 6.77
C ALA A 108 -0.92 -15.65 5.61
N ASP A 109 -2.09 -16.25 5.82
CA ASP A 109 -2.82 -17.09 4.87
C ASP A 109 -3.85 -16.34 4.03
N LEU A 110 -4.02 -15.03 4.26
CA LEU A 110 -4.97 -14.23 3.51
C LEU A 110 -4.49 -14.04 2.07
N HIS A 111 -5.39 -14.25 1.12
CA HIS A 111 -5.11 -13.99 -0.29
C HIS A 111 -4.69 -12.52 -0.51
N PRO A 112 -3.57 -12.25 -1.17
CA PRO A 112 -2.97 -10.91 -1.21
C PRO A 112 -3.84 -9.86 -1.92
N LEU A 113 -4.73 -10.26 -2.83
CA LEU A 113 -5.59 -9.36 -3.59
C LEU A 113 -6.92 -9.01 -2.91
N TYR A 114 -7.27 -9.67 -1.79
CA TYR A 114 -8.53 -9.35 -1.13
C TYR A 114 -8.48 -7.97 -0.48
N TYR A 115 -7.50 -7.75 0.35
CA TYR A 115 -7.17 -6.45 0.95
C TYR A 115 -5.79 -6.49 1.62
N ALA A 116 -5.28 -5.33 2.00
CA ALA A 116 -4.11 -5.23 2.87
C ALA A 116 -4.37 -4.28 4.03
N ILE A 117 -3.79 -4.60 5.19
CA ILE A 117 -3.64 -3.68 6.31
C ILE A 117 -2.14 -3.47 6.51
N TYR A 118 -1.73 -2.23 6.77
CA TYR A 118 -0.34 -1.88 7.01
C TYR A 118 -0.19 -1.26 8.40
N ASP A 119 0.61 -1.90 9.25
CA ASP A 119 0.88 -1.57 10.66
C ASP A 119 -0.41 -1.27 11.47
N ASP A 120 -1.55 -1.92 11.10
CA ASP A 120 -2.88 -1.66 11.68
C ASP A 120 -3.34 -0.19 11.56
N LEU A 121 -2.74 0.58 10.66
CA LEU A 121 -3.03 2.01 10.45
C LEU A 121 -3.75 2.30 9.15
N ILE A 122 -3.44 1.57 8.09
CA ILE A 122 -3.93 1.82 6.74
C ILE A 122 -4.58 0.56 6.19
N TYR A 123 -5.79 0.70 5.67
CA TYR A 123 -6.46 -0.29 4.82
C TYR A 123 -6.22 0.05 3.35
N HIS A 124 -6.02 -0.97 2.52
CA HIS A 124 -5.93 -0.84 1.07
C HIS A 124 -6.76 -1.92 0.38
N HIS A 125 -7.61 -1.48 -0.54
CA HIS A 125 -8.56 -2.31 -1.28
C HIS A 125 -7.96 -2.78 -2.60
N TRP A 126 -7.10 -3.78 -2.57
CA TRP A 126 -6.25 -4.21 -3.68
C TRP A 126 -6.94 -4.50 -5.01
N ALA A 127 -7.80 -5.53 -5.07
CA ALA A 127 -8.44 -5.96 -6.32
C ALA A 127 -9.75 -5.22 -6.60
N GLY A 128 -10.13 -4.27 -5.75
CA GLY A 128 -11.45 -3.64 -5.79
C GLY A 128 -11.72 -2.81 -7.04
N SER A 129 -10.69 -2.27 -7.67
CA SER A 129 -10.84 -1.44 -8.87
C SER A 129 -10.72 -2.20 -10.19
N ARG A 130 -10.28 -3.47 -10.16
CA ARG A 130 -10.04 -4.26 -11.38
C ARG A 130 -9.87 -5.75 -11.09
N ASN A 131 -10.24 -6.58 -12.05
CA ASN A 131 -9.99 -8.01 -11.98
C ASN A 131 -8.48 -8.30 -12.05
N MET A 132 -7.93 -8.87 -11.01
CA MET A 132 -6.51 -9.18 -10.89
C MET A 132 -6.31 -10.64 -10.48
N ILE A 133 -5.16 -11.18 -10.85
CA ILE A 133 -4.71 -12.51 -10.45
C ILE A 133 -3.24 -12.46 -10.02
N THR A 134 -2.89 -13.31 -9.09
CA THR A 134 -1.51 -13.52 -8.62
C THR A 134 -0.85 -14.68 -9.39
N ARG A 135 0.44 -14.90 -9.11
CA ARG A 135 1.14 -16.11 -9.58
C ARG A 135 0.55 -17.39 -8.97
N PRO A 136 0.26 -17.49 -7.68
CA PRO A 136 -0.48 -18.62 -7.11
C PRO A 136 -1.80 -18.92 -7.80
N ASP A 137 -2.60 -17.91 -8.17
CA ASP A 137 -3.84 -18.10 -8.91
C ASP A 137 -3.62 -18.73 -10.29
N ARG A 138 -2.56 -18.33 -10.99
CA ARG A 138 -2.19 -18.96 -12.27
C ARG A 138 -1.79 -20.43 -12.10
N ILE A 139 -1.08 -20.75 -11.01
CA ILE A 139 -0.72 -22.14 -10.68
C ILE A 139 -1.99 -22.92 -10.36
N ARG A 140 -2.89 -22.39 -9.52
CA ARG A 140 -4.20 -22.98 -9.21
C ARG A 140 -4.96 -23.29 -10.52
N ALA A 141 -5.08 -22.33 -11.43
CA ALA A 141 -5.76 -22.51 -12.70
C ALA A 141 -5.15 -23.64 -13.56
N GLN A 142 -3.81 -23.76 -13.56
CA GLN A 142 -3.12 -24.81 -14.30
C GLN A 142 -3.34 -26.22 -13.68
N GLU A 143 -3.37 -26.31 -12.36
CA GLU A 143 -3.53 -27.57 -11.63
C GLU A 143 -4.98 -28.07 -11.62
N THR A 144 -5.94 -27.16 -11.51
CA THR A 144 -7.38 -27.50 -11.38
C THR A 144 -8.13 -27.48 -12.70
N GLY A 145 -7.61 -26.79 -13.71
CA GLY A 145 -8.31 -26.54 -14.99
C GLY A 145 -9.35 -25.41 -14.88
N GLU A 146 -9.37 -24.65 -13.79
CA GLU A 146 -10.23 -23.48 -13.64
C GLU A 146 -9.86 -22.38 -14.63
N ASN A 147 -10.87 -21.60 -15.04
CA ASN A 147 -10.62 -20.44 -15.90
C ASN A 147 -9.99 -19.29 -15.10
N VAL A 148 -8.92 -18.72 -15.63
CA VAL A 148 -8.22 -17.57 -15.03
C VAL A 148 -9.14 -16.36 -14.84
N ASP A 149 -10.05 -16.12 -15.78
CA ASP A 149 -11.00 -15.00 -15.70
C ASP A 149 -12.03 -15.20 -14.57
N ASP A 150 -12.41 -16.44 -14.29
CA ASP A 150 -13.32 -16.76 -13.18
C ASP A 150 -12.63 -16.54 -11.83
N ILE A 151 -11.36 -16.94 -11.71
CA ILE A 151 -10.54 -16.66 -10.50
C ILE A 151 -10.38 -15.15 -10.30
N ALA A 152 -10.09 -14.40 -11.36
CA ALA A 152 -9.96 -12.95 -11.27
C ALA A 152 -11.27 -12.28 -10.81
N LYS A 153 -12.41 -12.81 -11.26
CA LYS A 153 -13.73 -12.34 -10.84
C LYS A 153 -14.02 -12.69 -9.38
N GLU A 154 -13.69 -13.90 -8.95
CA GLU A 154 -13.78 -14.32 -7.54
C GLU A 154 -12.98 -13.38 -6.64
N ASN A 155 -11.71 -13.09 -6.98
CA ASN A 155 -10.88 -12.16 -6.23
C ASN A 155 -11.51 -10.77 -6.11
N HIS A 156 -12.08 -10.26 -7.20
CA HIS A 156 -12.75 -8.97 -7.22
C HIS A 156 -14.03 -8.96 -6.35
N GLU A 157 -14.84 -10.02 -6.44
CA GLU A 157 -16.07 -10.15 -5.65
C GLU A 157 -15.77 -10.20 -4.16
N VAL A 158 -14.79 -11.01 -3.72
CA VAL A 158 -14.39 -11.08 -2.32
C VAL A 158 -13.84 -9.74 -1.83
N SER A 159 -12.95 -9.12 -2.61
CA SER A 159 -12.41 -7.80 -2.27
C SER A 159 -13.52 -6.76 -2.10
N SER A 160 -14.52 -6.76 -2.99
CA SER A 160 -15.65 -5.84 -2.94
C SER A 160 -16.53 -6.06 -1.71
N GLN A 161 -16.81 -7.31 -1.32
CA GLN A 161 -17.55 -7.63 -0.10
C GLN A 161 -16.83 -7.14 1.16
N VAL A 162 -15.51 -7.33 1.23
CA VAL A 162 -14.71 -6.81 2.33
C VAL A 162 -14.80 -5.28 2.39
N PHE A 163 -14.68 -4.61 1.24
CA PHE A 163 -14.78 -3.15 1.20
C PHE A 163 -16.15 -2.63 1.63
N GLU A 164 -17.23 -3.24 1.18
CA GLU A 164 -18.59 -2.89 1.60
C GLU A 164 -18.75 -3.05 3.12
N ARG A 165 -18.23 -4.13 3.70
CA ARG A 165 -18.25 -4.36 5.13
C ARG A 165 -17.46 -3.29 5.89
N VAL A 166 -16.22 -3.04 5.49
CA VAL A 166 -15.33 -2.07 6.14
C VAL A 166 -15.87 -0.65 6.03
N SER A 167 -16.37 -0.26 4.85
CA SER A 167 -16.91 1.09 4.62
C SER A 167 -18.24 1.36 5.34
N SER A 168 -18.99 0.33 5.70
CA SER A 168 -20.23 0.44 6.45
C SER A 168 -20.06 0.36 7.96
N GLU A 169 -18.92 -0.16 8.45
CA GLU A 169 -18.64 -0.28 9.88
C GLU A 169 -18.24 1.08 10.47
N THR A 170 -18.84 1.43 11.58
CA THR A 170 -18.56 2.68 12.29
C THR A 170 -17.73 2.49 13.55
N ASP A 171 -17.60 1.26 14.02
CA ASP A 171 -16.80 0.88 15.17
C ASP A 171 -15.44 0.37 14.68
N ILE A 172 -14.38 1.07 15.06
CA ILE A 172 -13.02 0.75 14.64
C ILE A 172 -12.56 -0.61 15.19
N ASP A 173 -12.92 -0.94 16.42
CA ASP A 173 -12.50 -2.21 17.04
C ASP A 173 -13.17 -3.39 16.34
N ASN A 174 -14.45 -3.28 16.02
CA ASN A 174 -15.18 -4.28 15.23
C ASN A 174 -14.60 -4.42 13.81
N MET A 175 -14.28 -3.31 13.17
CA MET A 175 -13.65 -3.32 11.86
C MET A 175 -12.29 -4.02 11.90
N MET A 176 -11.46 -3.71 12.90
CA MET A 176 -10.15 -4.32 13.05
C MET A 176 -10.24 -5.82 13.36
N ALA A 177 -11.16 -6.23 14.24
CA ALA A 177 -11.40 -7.64 14.53
C ALA A 177 -11.82 -8.42 13.27
N TYR A 178 -12.73 -7.85 12.46
CA TYR A 178 -13.10 -8.42 11.16
C TYR A 178 -11.90 -8.57 10.21
N LEU A 179 -11.13 -7.50 10.01
CA LEU A 179 -9.99 -7.50 9.11
C LEU A 179 -8.85 -8.43 9.56
N LYS A 180 -8.75 -8.69 10.86
CA LYS A 180 -7.80 -9.67 11.43
C LYS A 180 -8.36 -11.09 11.46
N GLY A 181 -9.63 -11.27 11.09
CA GLY A 181 -10.33 -12.55 11.12
C GLY A 181 -10.51 -13.08 12.55
N GLU A 182 -10.62 -12.18 13.51
CA GLU A 182 -10.93 -12.45 14.92
C GLU A 182 -12.44 -12.39 15.20
N TYR A 183 -13.21 -12.01 14.18
CA TYR A 183 -14.66 -11.88 14.25
C TYR A 183 -15.30 -13.23 13.96
N GLU A 184 -15.93 -13.84 14.97
CA GLU A 184 -16.83 -14.98 14.78
C GLU A 184 -18.20 -14.44 14.34
N GLU A 185 -18.65 -14.83 13.16
CA GLU A 185 -20.05 -14.58 12.75
C GLU A 185 -20.99 -15.29 13.73
N SER A 186 -21.70 -14.50 14.52
CA SER A 186 -22.70 -14.97 15.50
C SER A 186 -24.02 -15.34 14.82
#